data_e5a7d57f068c066080b2642365f4cff8
#
_entry.id   e5a7d57f068c066080b2642365f4cff8
#
_cell.length_a   1.000
_cell.length_b   1.000
_cell.length_c   1.000
_cell.angle_alpha   90.00
_cell.angle_beta   90.00
_cell.angle_gamma   90.00
#
_symmetry.space_group_name_H-M   'P 1'
#
loop_
_entity.id
_entity.type
_entity.pdbx_description
1 polymer ?
#
loop_
_entity_poly.entity_id
_entity_poly.type
_entity_poly.pdbx_seq_one_letter_code
_entity_poly.pdbx_strand_id
1 'polypeptide(L)'
;MSSVDFTWLIGGPQGSGVESAANIFSKVCAEMGYQIFGKREFYSNIKGEHSYFTVRVADKKINSNVNDVNLMASFDAETIFRHYEEVISGGGIIYDSDLEGTKTDSVRTLDAPFKERLHKELELKNKPFTIAGVLEIAKENGVKLFPVSFKSILETLSEETENPRLRGLVRMYNVIGVSLSLGLVNMPPDSLQKTIESIFSRKPEIARINQQTANYS
;
A
#
# COMPACT_ATOMS: atom_id res chain seq x y z
N MET A 1 -16.04 -10.12 -21.86
CA MET A 1 -15.43 -9.88 -20.55
C MET A 1 -14.31 -8.87 -20.73
N SER A 2 -14.22 -7.82 -19.93
CA SER A 2 -13.09 -6.89 -20.01
C SER A 2 -11.82 -7.63 -19.58
N SER A 3 -10.72 -7.49 -20.37
CA SER A 3 -9.41 -8.04 -20.04
C SER A 3 -8.91 -7.45 -18.74
N VAL A 4 -8.43 -8.29 -17.83
CA VAL A 4 -7.79 -7.87 -16.59
C VAL A 4 -6.31 -7.62 -16.84
N ASP A 5 -5.85 -6.41 -16.61
CA ASP A 5 -4.44 -6.04 -16.67
C ASP A 5 -4.27 -4.76 -15.83
N PHE A 6 -3.73 -4.89 -14.62
CA PHE A 6 -3.53 -3.77 -13.73
C PHE A 6 -2.26 -3.92 -12.91
N THR A 7 -1.76 -2.80 -12.41
CA THR A 7 -0.58 -2.74 -11.55
C THR A 7 -0.96 -2.21 -10.16
N TRP A 8 -0.56 -2.94 -9.15
CA TRP A 8 -0.64 -2.57 -7.75
C TRP A 8 0.74 -2.22 -7.22
N LEU A 9 0.83 -1.16 -6.42
CA LEU A 9 2.04 -0.72 -5.73
C LEU A 9 1.81 -0.68 -4.23
N ILE A 10 2.77 -1.20 -3.48
CA ILE A 10 2.86 -0.99 -2.03
C ILE A 10 4.25 -0.51 -1.67
N GLY A 11 4.33 0.50 -0.82
CA GLY A 11 5.60 1.05 -0.35
C GLY A 11 5.63 1.29 1.15
N GLY A 12 6.84 1.45 1.66
CA GLY A 12 7.09 1.74 3.07
C GLY A 12 8.57 1.58 3.45
N PRO A 13 8.92 1.87 4.72
CA PRO A 13 10.28 1.72 5.21
C PRO A 13 10.76 0.26 5.10
N GLN A 14 12.01 0.06 4.73
CA GLN A 14 12.60 -1.28 4.66
C GLN A 14 12.51 -2.00 6.01
N GLY A 15 11.95 -3.20 6.00
CA GLY A 15 11.65 -4.00 7.20
C GLY A 15 10.26 -3.76 7.78
N SER A 16 9.44 -2.88 7.22
CA SER A 16 8.04 -2.67 7.63
C SER A 16 7.09 -3.79 7.16
N GLY A 17 7.55 -4.70 6.30
CA GLY A 17 6.77 -5.83 5.81
C GLY A 17 6.18 -5.65 4.41
N VAL A 18 6.63 -4.67 3.64
CA VAL A 18 6.24 -4.44 2.23
C VAL A 18 6.35 -5.72 1.39
N GLU A 19 7.45 -6.46 1.54
CA GLU A 19 7.65 -7.73 0.83
C GLU A 19 6.62 -8.79 1.22
N SER A 20 6.29 -8.90 2.52
CA SER A 20 5.27 -9.85 2.98
C SER A 20 3.90 -9.49 2.43
N ALA A 21 3.56 -8.21 2.39
CA ALA A 21 2.33 -7.71 1.79
C ALA A 21 2.26 -8.04 0.29
N ALA A 22 3.33 -7.76 -0.44
CA ALA A 22 3.41 -8.05 -1.87
C ALA A 22 3.30 -9.56 -2.15
N ASN A 23 3.89 -10.42 -1.32
CA ASN A 23 3.77 -11.87 -1.44
C ASN A 23 2.35 -12.35 -1.17
N ILE A 24 1.65 -11.82 -0.16
CA ILE A 24 0.25 -12.15 0.11
C ILE A 24 -0.62 -11.76 -1.09
N PHE A 25 -0.53 -10.51 -1.54
CA PHE A 25 -1.29 -9.99 -2.67
C PHE A 25 -1.07 -10.83 -3.93
N SER A 26 0.21 -11.07 -4.28
CA SER A 26 0.60 -11.85 -5.46
C SER A 26 0.06 -13.27 -5.40
N LYS A 27 0.12 -13.91 -4.23
CA LYS A 27 -0.34 -15.29 -4.05
C LYS A 27 -1.85 -15.40 -4.19
N VAL A 28 -2.61 -14.48 -3.58
CA VAL A 28 -4.06 -14.43 -3.75
C VAL A 28 -4.44 -14.31 -5.22
N CYS A 29 -3.83 -13.36 -5.94
CA CYS A 29 -4.12 -13.17 -7.36
C CYS A 29 -3.71 -14.39 -8.21
N ALA A 30 -2.58 -15.03 -7.91
CA ALA A 30 -2.13 -16.24 -8.61
C ALA A 30 -3.07 -17.44 -8.36
N GLU A 31 -3.56 -17.63 -7.12
CA GLU A 31 -4.53 -18.67 -6.78
C GLU A 31 -5.88 -18.48 -7.50
N MET A 32 -6.21 -17.24 -7.87
CA MET A 32 -7.37 -16.90 -8.71
C MET A 32 -7.12 -17.10 -10.22
N GLY A 33 -5.93 -17.58 -10.61
CA GLY A 33 -5.58 -17.90 -11.99
C GLY A 33 -4.96 -16.77 -12.79
N TYR A 34 -4.66 -15.63 -12.16
CA TYR A 34 -3.99 -14.52 -12.84
C TYR A 34 -2.49 -14.76 -13.01
N GLN A 35 -1.94 -14.19 -14.08
CA GLN A 35 -0.49 -14.08 -14.28
C GLN A 35 0.05 -12.92 -13.47
N ILE A 36 1.19 -13.13 -12.83
CA ILE A 36 1.80 -12.17 -11.91
C ILE A 36 3.21 -11.82 -12.37
N PHE A 37 3.52 -10.54 -12.40
CA PHE A 37 4.89 -10.05 -12.54
C PHE A 37 5.20 -9.07 -11.41
N GLY A 38 6.06 -9.50 -10.48
CA GLY A 38 6.46 -8.68 -9.33
C GLY A 38 7.83 -8.03 -9.55
N LYS A 39 7.96 -6.76 -9.18
CA LYS A 39 9.23 -6.02 -9.17
C LYS A 39 9.40 -5.36 -7.82
N ARG A 40 10.50 -5.71 -7.12
CA ARG A 40 10.90 -5.05 -5.88
C ARG A 40 11.98 -4.01 -6.17
N GLU A 41 11.81 -2.85 -5.58
CA GLU A 41 12.80 -1.79 -5.64
C GLU A 41 13.05 -1.22 -4.24
N PHE A 42 14.27 -0.77 -4.03
CA PHE A 42 14.70 -0.12 -2.79
C PHE A 42 15.78 0.90 -3.10
N TYR A 43 15.71 2.03 -2.41
CA TYR A 43 16.69 3.11 -2.60
C TYR A 43 18.01 2.82 -1.89
N SER A 44 17.99 1.97 -0.86
CA SER A 44 19.17 1.57 -0.10
C SER A 44 18.97 0.20 0.55
N ASN A 45 20.05 -0.51 0.82
CA ASN A 45 20.04 -1.74 1.63
C ASN A 45 19.96 -1.46 3.15
N ILE A 46 19.89 -0.19 3.55
CA ILE A 46 19.84 0.22 4.95
C ILE A 46 18.41 0.07 5.46
N LYS A 47 18.27 -0.57 6.63
CA LYS A 47 16.96 -0.72 7.28
C LYS A 47 16.36 0.64 7.60
N GLY A 48 15.09 0.82 7.25
CA GLY A 48 14.35 2.07 7.45
C GLY A 48 14.31 2.99 6.22
N GLU A 49 15.19 2.77 5.24
CA GLU A 49 15.12 3.46 3.96
C GLU A 49 13.93 2.98 3.12
N HIS A 50 13.52 3.80 2.15
CA HIS A 50 12.36 3.50 1.32
C HIS A 50 12.54 2.24 0.48
N SER A 51 11.51 1.41 0.49
CA SER A 51 11.36 0.28 -0.42
C SER A 51 9.92 0.16 -0.90
N TYR A 52 9.74 -0.30 -2.13
CA TYR A 52 8.43 -0.54 -2.67
C TYR A 52 8.39 -1.79 -3.55
N PHE A 53 7.20 -2.29 -3.72
CA PHE A 53 6.94 -3.46 -4.55
C PHE A 53 5.81 -3.14 -5.53
N THR A 54 6.06 -3.40 -6.81
CA THR A 54 5.07 -3.26 -7.87
C THR A 54 4.66 -4.65 -8.32
N VAL A 55 3.37 -4.91 -8.39
CA VAL A 55 2.80 -6.20 -8.82
C VAL A 55 1.85 -5.95 -9.98
N ARG A 56 2.23 -6.38 -11.19
CA ARG A 56 1.32 -6.42 -12.32
C ARG A 56 0.55 -7.73 -12.32
N VAL A 57 -0.76 -7.62 -12.51
CA VAL A 57 -1.72 -8.73 -12.50
C VAL A 57 -2.48 -8.74 -13.83
N ALA A 58 -2.52 -9.87 -14.53
CA ALA A 58 -3.22 -9.96 -15.81
C ALA A 58 -3.86 -11.34 -16.05
N ASP A 59 -4.91 -11.38 -16.86
CA ASP A 59 -5.55 -12.61 -17.32
C ASP A 59 -4.83 -13.26 -18.52
N LYS A 60 -3.76 -12.63 -19.01
CA LYS A 60 -2.90 -13.11 -20.10
C LYS A 60 -1.45 -13.19 -19.66
N LYS A 61 -0.63 -13.92 -20.42
CA LYS A 61 0.81 -14.00 -20.15
C LYS A 61 1.47 -12.62 -20.21
N ILE A 62 2.21 -12.29 -19.16
CA ILE A 62 2.99 -11.05 -19.03
C ILE A 62 4.45 -11.38 -18.78
N ASN A 63 5.37 -10.58 -19.36
CA ASN A 63 6.81 -10.78 -19.24
C ASN A 63 7.53 -9.52 -18.75
N SER A 64 6.79 -8.46 -18.42
CA SER A 64 7.38 -7.19 -18.00
C SER A 64 6.46 -6.46 -17.02
N ASN A 65 7.05 -5.56 -16.24
CA ASN A 65 6.32 -4.55 -15.49
C ASN A 65 5.91 -3.38 -16.41
N VAL A 66 4.99 -2.56 -15.92
CA VAL A 66 4.63 -1.25 -16.49
C VAL A 66 4.74 -0.21 -15.37
N ASN A 67 4.99 1.04 -15.73
CA ASN A 67 5.14 2.10 -14.73
C ASN A 67 3.80 2.67 -14.25
N ASP A 68 2.74 2.48 -15.06
CA ASP A 68 1.40 2.95 -14.72
C ASP A 68 0.83 2.16 -13.56
N VAL A 69 0.54 2.83 -12.45
CA VAL A 69 -0.04 2.23 -11.24
C VAL A 69 -1.55 2.46 -11.23
N ASN A 70 -2.32 1.38 -11.11
CA ASN A 70 -3.77 1.45 -11.02
C ASN A 70 -4.25 1.59 -9.57
N LEU A 71 -3.54 1.00 -8.63
CA LEU A 71 -3.86 1.09 -7.21
C LEU A 71 -2.59 1.12 -6.38
N MET A 72 -2.43 2.15 -5.57
CA MET A 72 -1.34 2.28 -4.60
C MET A 72 -1.87 2.10 -3.18
N ALA A 73 -1.16 1.33 -2.36
CA ALA A 73 -1.38 1.23 -0.93
C ALA A 73 -0.16 1.78 -0.17
N SER A 74 -0.38 2.77 0.67
CA SER A 74 0.68 3.38 1.46
C SER A 74 0.28 3.59 2.90
N PHE A 75 1.19 3.29 3.80
CA PHE A 75 1.07 3.56 5.23
C PHE A 75 2.23 4.42 5.75
N ASP A 76 2.98 5.05 4.85
CA ASP A 76 4.00 6.04 5.18
C ASP A 76 3.99 7.23 4.22
N ALA A 77 4.52 8.36 4.70
CA ALA A 77 4.52 9.60 3.94
C ALA A 77 5.46 9.57 2.72
N GLU A 78 6.58 8.87 2.82
CA GLU A 78 7.57 8.83 1.75
C GLU A 78 7.02 8.15 0.50
N THR A 79 6.32 7.03 0.65
CA THR A 79 5.66 6.33 -0.46
C THR A 79 4.70 7.25 -1.20
N ILE A 80 3.88 8.01 -0.47
CA ILE A 80 2.93 8.93 -1.10
C ILE A 80 3.67 10.00 -1.89
N PHE A 81 4.65 10.68 -1.28
CA PHE A 81 5.40 11.74 -1.96
C PHE A 81 6.15 11.25 -3.20
N ARG A 82 6.68 10.03 -3.17
CA ARG A 82 7.47 9.50 -4.29
C ARG A 82 6.64 8.97 -5.46
N HIS A 83 5.44 8.42 -5.18
CA HIS A 83 4.72 7.58 -6.14
C HIS A 83 3.32 8.09 -6.52
N TYR A 84 2.82 9.21 -5.95
CA TYR A 84 1.48 9.71 -6.29
C TYR A 84 1.30 10.02 -7.79
N GLU A 85 2.37 10.47 -8.46
CA GLU A 85 2.36 10.78 -9.90
C GLU A 85 2.29 9.53 -10.78
N GLU A 86 2.68 8.36 -10.27
CA GLU A 86 2.64 7.10 -11.00
C GLU A 86 1.22 6.53 -11.08
N VAL A 87 0.30 7.02 -10.21
CA VAL A 87 -1.08 6.56 -10.19
C VAL A 87 -1.86 7.21 -11.32
N ILE A 88 -2.35 6.39 -12.25
CA ILE A 88 -3.08 6.87 -13.44
C ILE A 88 -4.46 7.43 -13.12
N SER A 89 -5.00 8.25 -14.00
CA SER A 89 -6.39 8.70 -13.93
C SER A 89 -7.36 7.51 -13.89
N GLY A 90 -8.33 7.56 -12.99
CA GLY A 90 -9.24 6.45 -12.69
C GLY A 90 -8.67 5.42 -11.70
N GLY A 91 -7.39 5.46 -11.41
CA GLY A 91 -6.74 4.67 -10.38
C GLY A 91 -7.06 5.13 -8.97
N GLY A 92 -6.41 4.53 -7.96
CA GLY A 92 -6.69 4.83 -6.56
C GLY A 92 -5.47 4.82 -5.65
N ILE A 93 -5.56 5.59 -4.57
CA ILE A 93 -4.56 5.64 -3.49
C ILE A 93 -5.26 5.31 -2.17
N ILE A 94 -4.87 4.19 -1.55
CA ILE A 94 -5.19 3.85 -0.15
C ILE A 94 -4.08 4.43 0.71
N TYR A 95 -4.42 5.24 1.69
CA TYR A 95 -3.41 5.90 2.52
C TYR A 95 -3.87 6.09 3.96
N ASP A 96 -2.90 6.21 4.86
CA ASP A 96 -3.19 6.53 6.25
C ASP A 96 -3.61 8.00 6.37
N SER A 97 -4.87 8.24 6.75
CA SER A 97 -5.42 9.59 6.93
C SER A 97 -4.68 10.43 7.98
N ASP A 98 -4.03 9.77 8.94
CA ASP A 98 -3.24 10.46 9.97
C ASP A 98 -1.98 11.14 9.38
N LEU A 99 -1.61 10.80 8.13
CA LEU A 99 -0.45 11.36 7.44
C LEU A 99 -0.73 12.68 6.69
N GLU A 100 -1.98 13.08 6.48
CA GLU A 100 -2.33 14.23 5.62
C GLU A 100 -1.59 15.53 5.96
N GLY A 101 -1.38 15.78 7.25
CA GLY A 101 -0.64 16.95 7.73
C GLY A 101 0.88 16.84 7.66
N THR A 102 1.43 15.71 7.24
CA THR A 102 2.88 15.49 7.19
C THR A 102 3.53 16.39 6.15
N LYS A 103 4.48 17.21 6.60
CA LYS A 103 5.21 18.15 5.73
C LYS A 103 6.32 17.44 4.96
N THR A 104 6.59 17.87 3.73
CA THR A 104 7.69 17.38 2.90
C THR A 104 9.03 17.41 3.63
N ASP A 105 9.31 18.51 4.35
CA ASP A 105 10.56 18.72 5.07
C ASP A 105 10.74 17.80 6.27
N SER A 106 9.65 17.28 6.85
CA SER A 106 9.72 16.36 7.99
C SER A 106 10.16 14.96 7.59
N VAL A 107 10.06 14.59 6.31
CA VAL A 107 10.50 13.29 5.80
C VAL A 107 11.98 13.36 5.45
N ARG A 108 12.81 12.81 6.34
CA ARG A 108 14.28 12.93 6.26
C ARG A 108 14.90 12.14 5.12
N THR A 109 14.25 11.09 4.68
CA THR A 109 14.70 10.18 3.62
C THR A 109 14.49 10.74 2.22
N LEU A 110 13.67 11.80 2.07
CA LEU A 110 13.58 12.55 0.81
C LEU A 110 14.84 13.43 0.64
N ASP A 111 15.57 13.20 -0.44
CA ASP A 111 16.74 14.01 -0.77
C ASP A 111 16.39 15.45 -1.17
N ALA A 112 17.37 16.36 -1.11
CA ALA A 112 17.14 17.76 -1.36
C ALA A 112 16.67 18.08 -2.81
N PRO A 113 17.22 17.46 -3.86
CA PRO A 113 16.73 17.66 -5.22
C PRO A 113 15.27 17.24 -5.41
N PHE A 114 14.86 16.13 -4.78
CA PHE A 114 13.48 15.67 -4.83
C PHE A 114 12.54 16.67 -4.13
N LYS A 115 12.89 17.12 -2.92
CA LYS A 115 12.11 18.12 -2.19
C LYS A 115 11.96 19.42 -2.97
N GLU A 116 13.04 19.91 -3.59
CA GLU A 116 13.01 21.13 -4.38
C GLU A 116 12.06 21.00 -5.59
N ARG A 117 12.10 19.88 -6.30
CA ARG A 117 11.18 19.61 -7.41
C ARG A 117 9.73 19.58 -6.92
N LEU A 118 9.46 18.87 -5.85
CA LEU A 118 8.13 18.71 -5.28
C LEU A 118 7.58 20.06 -4.77
N HIS A 119 8.41 20.88 -4.09
CA HIS A 119 8.01 22.22 -3.65
C HIS A 119 7.63 23.12 -4.82
N LYS A 120 8.43 23.12 -5.90
CA LYS A 120 8.11 23.88 -7.12
C LYS A 120 6.77 23.48 -7.71
N GLU A 121 6.48 22.20 -7.77
CA GLU A 121 5.21 21.70 -8.27
C GLU A 121 4.03 22.13 -7.39
N LEU A 122 4.15 21.93 -6.07
CA LEU A 122 3.12 22.32 -5.11
C LEU A 122 2.86 23.84 -5.13
N GLU A 123 3.93 24.65 -5.23
CA GLU A 123 3.84 26.11 -5.33
C GLU A 123 3.12 26.53 -6.61
N LEU A 124 3.50 25.97 -7.77
CA LEU A 124 2.86 26.26 -9.05
C LEU A 124 1.36 25.94 -9.06
N LYS A 125 0.97 24.91 -8.32
CA LYS A 125 -0.44 24.49 -8.18
C LYS A 125 -1.16 25.14 -6.99
N ASN A 126 -0.48 26.03 -6.26
CA ASN A 126 -1.00 26.69 -5.04
C ASN A 126 -1.50 25.68 -4.01
N LYS A 127 -0.71 24.61 -3.75
CA LYS A 127 -1.01 23.56 -2.79
C LYS A 127 -0.07 23.60 -1.59
N PRO A 128 -0.51 23.13 -0.40
CA PRO A 128 0.35 23.08 0.77
C PRO A 128 1.49 22.07 0.59
N PHE A 129 2.65 22.31 1.20
CA PHE A 129 3.82 21.41 1.17
C PHE A 129 3.65 20.22 2.13
N THR A 130 2.55 19.50 1.96
CA THR A 130 2.13 18.37 2.80
C THR A 130 1.59 17.22 1.95
N ILE A 131 1.35 16.07 2.58
CA ILE A 131 0.66 14.94 1.94
C ILE A 131 -0.70 15.38 1.38
N ALA A 132 -1.48 16.17 2.11
CA ALA A 132 -2.76 16.69 1.60
C ALA A 132 -2.57 17.41 0.26
N GLY A 133 -1.50 18.21 0.11
CA GLY A 133 -1.23 18.93 -1.13
C GLY A 133 -0.99 18.02 -2.33
N VAL A 134 -0.19 16.97 -2.19
CA VAL A 134 0.05 16.00 -3.29
C VAL A 134 -1.18 15.15 -3.57
N LEU A 135 -1.96 14.80 -2.55
CA LEU A 135 -3.22 14.07 -2.71
C LEU A 135 -4.27 14.91 -3.46
N GLU A 136 -4.33 16.22 -3.21
CA GLU A 136 -5.18 17.13 -3.98
C GLU A 136 -4.76 17.14 -5.46
N ILE A 137 -3.46 17.19 -5.76
CA ILE A 137 -2.95 17.08 -7.13
C ILE A 137 -3.36 15.75 -7.76
N ALA A 138 -3.18 14.64 -7.07
CA ALA A 138 -3.58 13.33 -7.56
C ALA A 138 -5.10 13.30 -7.85
N LYS A 139 -5.93 13.85 -6.96
CA LYS A 139 -7.37 13.95 -7.15
C LYS A 139 -7.75 14.79 -8.36
N GLU A 140 -7.09 15.93 -8.58
CA GLU A 140 -7.29 16.79 -9.76
C GLU A 140 -6.94 16.05 -11.07
N ASN A 141 -5.96 15.14 -11.02
CA ASN A 141 -5.57 14.26 -12.13
C ASN A 141 -6.51 13.04 -12.29
N GLY A 142 -7.62 12.97 -11.54
CA GLY A 142 -8.63 11.93 -11.67
C GLY A 142 -8.36 10.68 -10.83
N VAL A 143 -7.42 10.73 -9.87
CA VAL A 143 -7.14 9.62 -8.94
C VAL A 143 -8.19 9.61 -7.82
N LYS A 144 -8.66 8.42 -7.46
CA LYS A 144 -9.58 8.21 -6.33
C LYS A 144 -8.77 8.07 -5.03
N LEU A 145 -9.22 8.77 -4.00
CA LEU A 145 -8.56 8.74 -2.69
C LEU A 145 -9.37 7.89 -1.70
N PHE A 146 -8.70 6.98 -1.02
CA PHE A 146 -9.25 6.10 0.00
C PHE A 146 -8.53 6.33 1.33
N PRO A 147 -8.94 7.37 2.11
CA PRO A 147 -8.38 7.64 3.43
C PRO A 147 -8.79 6.56 4.42
N VAL A 148 -7.84 6.04 5.19
CA VAL A 148 -8.05 4.99 6.19
C VAL A 148 -7.26 5.33 7.44
N SER A 149 -7.89 5.37 8.61
CA SER A 149 -7.16 5.43 9.86
C SER A 149 -6.73 4.03 10.28
N PHE A 150 -5.53 3.62 9.93
CA PHE A 150 -4.98 2.29 10.27
C PHE A 150 -4.89 2.08 11.78
N LYS A 151 -4.57 3.14 12.50
CA LYS A 151 -4.53 3.12 13.95
C LYS A 151 -5.90 2.82 14.55
N SER A 152 -6.95 3.49 14.10
CA SER A 152 -8.32 3.26 14.58
C SER A 152 -8.79 1.83 14.31
N ILE A 153 -8.47 1.26 13.16
CA ILE A 153 -8.77 -0.15 12.85
C ILE A 153 -8.13 -1.08 13.88
N LEU A 154 -6.84 -0.88 14.19
CA LEU A 154 -6.15 -1.73 15.18
C LEU A 154 -6.64 -1.50 16.61
N GLU A 155 -7.03 -0.29 16.97
CA GLU A 155 -7.62 0.02 18.27
C GLU A 155 -8.94 -0.72 18.45
N THR A 156 -9.85 -0.61 17.48
CA THR A 156 -11.15 -1.29 17.52
C THR A 156 -10.98 -2.81 17.50
N LEU A 157 -10.12 -3.35 16.65
CA LEU A 157 -9.82 -4.77 16.62
C LEU A 157 -9.24 -5.27 17.95
N SER A 158 -8.39 -4.46 18.59
CA SER A 158 -7.84 -4.75 19.92
C SER A 158 -8.92 -4.86 21.00
N GLU A 159 -9.93 -4.00 20.92
CA GLU A 159 -11.07 -4.00 21.86
C GLU A 159 -11.99 -5.20 21.63
N GLU A 160 -12.39 -5.44 20.39
CA GLU A 160 -13.29 -6.55 20.03
C GLU A 160 -12.68 -7.94 20.29
N THR A 161 -11.37 -8.08 20.12
CA THR A 161 -10.66 -9.35 20.35
C THR A 161 -10.07 -9.48 21.75
N GLU A 162 -10.27 -8.50 22.62
CA GLU A 162 -9.65 -8.41 23.96
C GLU A 162 -8.12 -8.61 23.92
N ASN A 163 -7.47 -8.17 22.81
CA ASN A 163 -6.03 -8.33 22.60
C ASN A 163 -5.30 -7.00 22.55
N PRO A 164 -4.88 -6.44 23.71
CA PRO A 164 -4.25 -5.13 23.78
C PRO A 164 -2.93 -5.02 23.02
N ARG A 165 -2.31 -6.13 22.63
CA ARG A 165 -1.07 -6.15 21.84
C ARG A 165 -1.29 -5.64 20.42
N LEU A 166 -2.53 -5.66 19.91
CA LEU A 166 -2.82 -5.22 18.53
C LEU A 166 -2.65 -3.71 18.36
N ARG A 167 -2.97 -2.91 19.37
CA ARG A 167 -2.89 -1.43 19.31
C ARG A 167 -1.54 -0.89 18.84
N GLY A 168 -0.44 -1.57 19.13
CA GLY A 168 0.92 -1.14 18.77
C GLY A 168 1.54 -1.90 17.59
N LEU A 169 0.80 -2.77 16.91
CA LEU A 169 1.35 -3.61 15.86
C LEU A 169 1.34 -2.92 14.49
N VAL A 170 2.13 -1.86 14.31
CA VAL A 170 2.29 -1.13 13.03
C VAL A 170 2.54 -2.08 11.84
N ARG A 171 3.18 -3.22 12.05
CA ARG A 171 3.35 -4.25 11.01
C ARG A 171 2.03 -4.83 10.49
N MET A 172 0.90 -4.64 11.18
CA MET A 172 -0.42 -5.05 10.69
C MET A 172 -0.97 -4.07 9.64
N TYR A 173 -0.43 -2.88 9.52
CA TYR A 173 -0.79 -1.93 8.46
C TYR A 173 -0.64 -2.54 7.07
N ASN A 174 0.35 -3.43 6.89
CA ASN A 174 0.51 -4.19 5.65
C ASN A 174 -0.70 -5.06 5.33
N VAL A 175 -1.22 -5.76 6.35
CA VAL A 175 -2.37 -6.66 6.18
C VAL A 175 -3.61 -5.84 5.86
N ILE A 176 -3.81 -4.72 6.56
CA ILE A 176 -4.91 -3.77 6.28
C ILE A 176 -4.81 -3.27 4.84
N GLY A 177 -3.64 -2.78 4.44
CA GLY A 177 -3.41 -2.28 3.07
C GLY A 177 -3.68 -3.34 2.00
N VAL A 178 -3.23 -4.59 2.21
CA VAL A 178 -3.50 -5.71 1.29
C VAL A 178 -4.98 -6.06 1.25
N SER A 179 -5.65 -6.15 2.41
CA SER A 179 -7.07 -6.51 2.49
C SER A 179 -7.94 -5.51 1.76
N LEU A 180 -7.73 -4.22 2.02
CA LEU A 180 -8.43 -3.13 1.35
C LEU A 180 -8.15 -3.14 -0.17
N SER A 181 -6.89 -3.38 -0.56
CA SER A 181 -6.51 -3.46 -1.97
C SER A 181 -7.22 -4.61 -2.67
N LEU A 182 -7.25 -5.81 -2.07
CA LEU A 182 -7.93 -6.98 -2.62
C LEU A 182 -9.45 -6.77 -2.69
N GLY A 183 -10.04 -6.13 -1.68
CA GLY A 183 -11.45 -5.73 -1.70
C GLY A 183 -11.78 -4.79 -2.85
N LEU A 184 -10.97 -3.74 -3.07
CA LEU A 184 -11.18 -2.78 -4.16
C LEU A 184 -11.03 -3.39 -5.56
N VAL A 185 -10.23 -4.45 -5.71
CA VAL A 185 -10.11 -5.21 -6.98
C VAL A 185 -11.05 -6.42 -7.04
N ASN A 186 -12.03 -6.51 -6.13
CA ASN A 186 -13.06 -7.55 -6.06
C ASN A 186 -12.50 -9.00 -5.95
N MET A 187 -11.42 -9.19 -5.22
CA MET A 187 -10.92 -10.53 -4.91
C MET A 187 -11.74 -11.16 -3.77
N PRO A 188 -12.04 -12.47 -3.84
CA PRO A 188 -12.81 -13.14 -2.80
C PRO A 188 -12.10 -13.12 -1.44
N PRO A 189 -12.76 -12.71 -0.34
CA PRO A 189 -12.15 -12.67 1.00
C PRO A 189 -11.58 -14.02 1.46
N ASP A 190 -12.25 -15.13 1.12
CA ASP A 190 -11.80 -16.47 1.48
C ASP A 190 -10.42 -16.83 0.92
N SER A 191 -10.07 -16.27 -0.25
CA SER A 191 -8.75 -16.49 -0.86
C SER A 191 -7.63 -15.83 -0.04
N LEU A 192 -7.89 -14.65 0.51
CA LEU A 192 -6.97 -13.97 1.42
C LEU A 192 -6.78 -14.78 2.71
N GLN A 193 -7.86 -15.28 3.32
CA GLN A 193 -7.81 -16.07 4.54
C GLN A 193 -6.97 -17.35 4.37
N LYS A 194 -7.22 -18.12 3.31
CA LYS A 194 -6.46 -19.32 2.97
C LYS A 194 -4.97 -19.01 2.71
N THR A 195 -4.70 -17.91 2.02
CA THR A 195 -3.33 -17.49 1.73
C THR A 195 -2.57 -17.12 2.99
N ILE A 196 -3.19 -16.37 3.91
CA ILE A 196 -2.59 -16.03 5.22
C ILE A 196 -2.29 -17.30 6.00
N GLU A 197 -3.23 -18.22 6.10
CA GLU A 197 -3.04 -19.50 6.79
C GLU A 197 -1.86 -20.30 6.19
N SER A 198 -1.79 -20.39 4.87
CA SER A 198 -0.71 -21.08 4.16
C SER A 198 0.67 -20.45 4.41
N ILE A 199 0.77 -19.12 4.34
CA ILE A 199 2.04 -18.38 4.52
C ILE A 199 2.53 -18.51 5.96
N PHE A 200 1.62 -18.42 6.92
CA PHE A 200 1.95 -18.46 8.36
C PHE A 200 1.68 -19.82 9.01
N SER A 201 1.59 -20.91 8.23
CA SER A 201 1.29 -22.27 8.73
C SER A 201 2.18 -22.73 9.88
N ARG A 202 3.45 -22.30 9.93
CA ARG A 202 4.39 -22.59 11.02
C ARG A 202 4.26 -21.65 12.23
N LYS A 203 3.38 -20.66 12.18
CA LYS A 203 3.20 -19.63 13.21
C LYS A 203 1.70 -19.33 13.38
N PRO A 204 0.92 -20.28 13.95
CA PRO A 204 -0.54 -20.21 13.96
C PRO A 204 -1.10 -18.99 14.68
N GLU A 205 -0.44 -18.51 15.73
CA GLU A 205 -0.86 -17.27 16.41
C GLU A 205 -0.71 -16.05 15.50
N ILE A 206 0.37 -15.97 14.72
CA ILE A 206 0.56 -14.91 13.75
C ILE A 206 -0.48 -15.02 12.62
N ALA A 207 -0.75 -16.23 12.12
CA ALA A 207 -1.80 -16.45 11.14
C ALA A 207 -3.13 -15.91 11.64
N ARG A 208 -3.53 -16.30 12.87
CA ARG A 208 -4.79 -15.86 13.47
C ARG A 208 -4.91 -14.35 13.58
N ILE A 209 -3.87 -13.67 14.06
CA ILE A 209 -3.86 -12.21 14.17
C ILE A 209 -4.01 -11.55 12.78
N ASN A 210 -3.28 -12.03 11.77
CA ASN A 210 -3.39 -11.50 10.41
C ASN A 210 -4.77 -11.75 9.81
N GLN A 211 -5.36 -12.92 10.02
CA GLN A 211 -6.72 -13.27 9.58
C GLN A 211 -7.78 -12.38 10.23
N GLN A 212 -7.69 -12.15 11.54
CA GLN A 212 -8.60 -11.23 12.24
C GLN A 212 -8.48 -9.81 11.69
N THR A 213 -7.25 -9.32 11.50
CA THR A 213 -7.00 -7.99 10.92
C THR A 213 -7.57 -7.88 9.52
N ALA A 214 -7.38 -8.91 8.68
CA ALA A 214 -7.89 -8.94 7.32
C ALA A 214 -9.43 -8.97 7.23
N ASN A 215 -10.10 -9.64 8.16
CA ASN A 215 -11.56 -9.67 8.20
C ASN A 215 -12.18 -8.34 8.65
N TYR A 216 -11.42 -7.55 9.41
CA TYR A 216 -11.88 -6.29 9.94
C TYR A 216 -11.67 -5.12 8.97
N SER A 217 -10.75 -5.25 8.03
CA SER A 217 -10.39 -4.22 7.03
C SER A 217 -11.31 -4.27 5.83
#